data_d80619161f95e1a0f235f0153f5c0a27
#
_entry.id   d80619161f95e1a0f235f0153f5c0a27
#
_cell.length_a   1.000
_cell.length_b   1.000
_cell.length_c   1.000
_cell.angle_alpha   90.00
_cell.angle_beta   90.00
_cell.angle_gamma   90.00
#
_symmetry.space_group_name_H-M   'P 1'
#
loop_
_entity.id
_entity.type
_entity.pdbx_description
1 polymer ?
#
loop_
_entity_poly.entity_id
_entity_poly.type
_entity_poly.pdbx_seq_one_letter_code
_entity_poly.pdbx_strand_id
1 'polypeptide(L)'
;MRCARSAVGAGPPAFWKTHRNPVWLFPAPGRAWRDRKEDRDAVLGRATTCMSVSAVQNAFRLARAQSGIHPQACVHTLRHCYATHLLEEGVSLRLISQYLGHASLEVTVLYTHLTATNEGQARAALDRLME
;
A
#
# COMPACT_ATOMS: atom_id res chain seq x y z
N MET A 1 4.36 7.58 -10.03
CA MET A 1 4.27 6.39 -9.17
C MET A 1 5.39 5.44 -9.60
N ARG A 2 6.45 5.28 -8.81
CA ARG A 2 7.53 4.34 -9.15
C ARG A 2 7.02 2.93 -8.93
N CYS A 3 7.02 2.09 -9.97
CA CYS A 3 6.80 0.66 -9.81
C CYS A 3 7.81 0.12 -8.80
N ALA A 4 7.33 -0.53 -7.75
CA ALA A 4 8.19 -1.10 -6.74
C ALA A 4 9.09 -2.17 -7.37
N ARG A 5 10.37 -1.89 -7.46
CA ARG A 5 11.39 -2.91 -7.65
C ARG A 5 11.54 -3.65 -6.33
N SER A 6 11.81 -4.94 -6.38
CA SER A 6 11.97 -5.76 -5.18
C SER A 6 12.96 -5.10 -4.21
N ALA A 7 12.46 -4.55 -3.10
CA ALA A 7 13.29 -4.04 -2.02
C ALA A 7 13.81 -5.24 -1.22
N VAL A 8 15.11 -5.35 -1.16
CA VAL A 8 15.85 -6.32 -0.34
C VAL A 8 15.65 -5.92 1.13
N GLY A 9 15.02 -6.77 1.94
CA GLY A 9 14.97 -6.54 3.40
C GLY A 9 13.86 -7.24 4.18
N ALA A 10 12.66 -7.34 3.64
CA ALA A 10 11.62 -8.22 4.17
C ALA A 10 11.45 -9.40 3.21
N GLY A 11 11.24 -10.60 3.71
CA GLY A 11 11.07 -11.77 2.86
C GLY A 11 10.06 -11.51 1.73
N PRO A 12 10.21 -12.16 0.57
CA PRO A 12 9.41 -11.85 -0.60
C PRO A 12 7.91 -12.06 -0.31
N PRO A 13 7.02 -11.11 -0.72
CA PRO A 13 5.58 -11.24 -0.54
C PRO A 13 5.06 -12.57 -1.09
N ALA A 14 4.01 -13.12 -0.49
CA ALA A 14 3.41 -14.38 -0.90
C ALA A 14 3.11 -14.41 -2.41
N PHE A 15 2.60 -13.30 -2.96
CA PHE A 15 2.34 -13.16 -4.40
C PHE A 15 3.61 -13.28 -5.25
N TRP A 16 4.75 -12.73 -4.82
CA TRP A 16 6.00 -12.86 -5.56
C TRP A 16 6.48 -14.32 -5.63
N LYS A 17 6.22 -15.11 -4.57
CA LYS A 17 6.62 -16.52 -4.53
C LYS A 17 5.98 -17.36 -5.64
N THR A 18 4.84 -16.94 -6.20
CA THR A 18 4.16 -17.66 -7.27
C THR A 18 4.85 -17.45 -8.62
N HIS A 19 5.20 -16.25 -8.99
CA HIS A 19 5.74 -15.92 -10.31
C HIS A 19 7.26 -15.66 -10.34
N ARG A 20 7.89 -15.34 -9.21
CA ARG A 20 9.34 -15.12 -9.04
C ARG A 20 9.99 -14.21 -10.10
N ASN A 21 9.28 -13.17 -10.53
CA ASN A 21 9.81 -12.23 -11.52
C ASN A 21 11.07 -11.52 -10.95
N PRO A 22 12.21 -11.49 -11.71
CA PRO A 22 13.47 -10.98 -11.18
C PRO A 22 13.51 -9.46 -11.02
N VAL A 23 12.59 -8.72 -11.67
CA VAL A 23 12.61 -7.26 -11.73
C VAL A 23 11.39 -6.65 -11.04
N TRP A 24 10.22 -7.22 -11.24
CA TRP A 24 8.96 -6.60 -10.86
C TRP A 24 8.27 -7.36 -9.73
N LEU A 25 7.90 -6.63 -8.67
CA LEU A 25 7.06 -7.16 -7.61
C LEU A 25 5.62 -7.40 -8.11
N PHE A 26 5.14 -6.54 -9.02
CA PHE A 26 3.85 -6.64 -9.68
C PHE A 26 4.06 -6.61 -11.20
N PRO A 27 4.41 -7.74 -11.81
CA PRO A 27 4.59 -7.84 -13.25
C PRO A 27 3.25 -7.78 -14.00
N ALA A 28 3.29 -7.28 -15.25
CA ALA A 28 2.13 -7.26 -16.13
C ALA A 28 2.15 -8.46 -17.09
N PRO A 29 1.09 -9.26 -17.17
CA PRO A 29 1.04 -10.41 -18.08
C PRO A 29 0.86 -10.02 -19.57
N GLY A 30 0.68 -8.72 -19.86
CA GLY A 30 0.37 -8.24 -21.20
C GLY A 30 -1.11 -8.33 -21.54
N ARG A 31 -1.52 -7.71 -22.67
CA ARG A 31 -2.95 -7.64 -23.05
C ARG A 31 -3.51 -8.99 -23.51
N ALA A 32 -2.70 -9.80 -24.17
CA ALA A 32 -3.11 -11.07 -24.80
C ALA A 32 -3.00 -12.29 -23.87
N TRP A 33 -2.74 -12.12 -22.58
CA TRP A 33 -2.52 -13.25 -21.67
C TRP A 33 -3.79 -14.12 -21.48
N ARG A 34 -4.97 -13.50 -21.56
CA ARG A 34 -6.26 -14.21 -21.37
C ARG A 34 -6.57 -15.22 -22.48
N ASP A 35 -6.04 -14.96 -23.67
CA ASP A 35 -6.26 -15.80 -24.85
C ASP A 35 -5.21 -16.91 -24.96
N ARG A 36 -4.20 -16.88 -24.09
CA ARG A 36 -3.14 -17.88 -24.07
C ARG A 36 -3.49 -19.00 -23.10
N LYS A 37 -3.34 -20.24 -23.54
CA LYS A 37 -3.47 -21.46 -22.71
C LYS A 37 -2.24 -21.67 -21.80
N GLU A 38 -1.44 -20.64 -21.57
CA GLU A 38 -0.23 -20.70 -20.76
C GLU A 38 -0.55 -20.48 -19.29
N ASP A 39 0.26 -21.10 -18.43
CA ASP A 39 0.18 -20.85 -17.00
C ASP A 39 0.46 -19.38 -16.66
N ARG A 40 -0.44 -18.79 -15.87
CA ARG A 40 -0.37 -17.39 -15.47
C ARG A 40 0.92 -17.03 -14.78
N ASP A 41 1.39 -17.89 -13.88
CA ASP A 41 2.57 -17.62 -13.06
C ASP A 41 3.85 -17.66 -13.90
N ALA A 42 3.91 -18.54 -14.90
CA ALA A 42 4.99 -18.58 -15.88
C ALA A 42 5.02 -17.30 -16.75
N VAL A 43 3.86 -16.79 -17.16
CA VAL A 43 3.76 -15.53 -17.92
C VAL A 43 4.20 -14.34 -17.06
N LEU A 44 3.79 -14.27 -15.81
CA LEU A 44 4.20 -13.24 -14.88
C LEU A 44 5.69 -13.30 -14.57
N GLY A 45 6.26 -14.52 -14.43
CA GLY A 45 7.70 -14.72 -14.17
C GLY A 45 8.61 -14.11 -15.24
N ARG A 46 8.20 -14.12 -16.51
CA ARG A 46 8.95 -13.58 -17.65
C ARG A 46 8.52 -12.20 -18.12
N ALA A 47 7.55 -11.59 -17.45
CA ALA A 47 7.05 -10.26 -17.84
C ALA A 47 8.14 -9.20 -17.74
N THR A 48 8.25 -8.38 -18.76
CA THR A 48 9.26 -7.30 -18.88
C THR A 48 8.75 -5.94 -18.42
N THR A 49 7.45 -5.83 -18.15
CA THR A 49 6.80 -4.59 -17.73
C THR A 49 6.06 -4.77 -16.42
N CYS A 50 5.91 -3.68 -15.67
CA CYS A 50 5.10 -3.67 -14.46
C CYS A 50 3.60 -3.49 -14.77
N MET A 51 2.77 -3.88 -13.81
CA MET A 51 1.34 -3.64 -13.84
C MET A 51 1.04 -2.14 -13.93
N SER A 52 0.13 -1.75 -14.81
CA SER A 52 -0.29 -0.36 -14.97
C SER A 52 -1.14 0.12 -13.79
N VAL A 53 -1.10 1.42 -13.51
CA VAL A 53 -1.96 2.03 -12.48
C VAL A 53 -3.45 1.77 -12.77
N SER A 54 -3.85 1.86 -14.04
CA SER A 54 -5.23 1.61 -14.45
C SER A 54 -5.67 0.16 -14.21
N ALA A 55 -4.76 -0.83 -14.32
CA ALA A 55 -5.07 -2.22 -14.00
C ALA A 55 -5.39 -2.39 -12.51
N VAL A 56 -4.59 -1.76 -11.63
CA VAL A 56 -4.83 -1.76 -10.17
C VAL A 56 -6.14 -1.07 -9.83
N GLN A 57 -6.40 0.11 -10.41
CA GLN A 57 -7.64 0.87 -10.20
C GLN A 57 -8.87 0.08 -10.65
N ASN A 58 -8.79 -0.61 -11.80
CA ASN A 58 -9.88 -1.44 -12.29
C ASN A 58 -10.13 -2.66 -11.39
N ALA A 59 -9.10 -3.33 -10.94
CA ALA A 59 -9.22 -4.45 -10.00
C ALA A 59 -9.88 -3.99 -8.69
N PHE A 60 -9.45 -2.85 -8.14
CA PHE A 60 -10.06 -2.26 -6.95
C PHE A 60 -11.53 -1.92 -7.17
N ARG A 61 -11.89 -1.32 -8.32
CA ARG A 61 -13.27 -0.95 -8.64
C ARG A 61 -14.19 -2.18 -8.68
N LEU A 62 -13.71 -3.28 -9.26
CA LEU A 62 -14.46 -4.54 -9.29
C LEU A 62 -14.65 -5.13 -7.89
N ALA A 63 -13.57 -5.19 -7.11
CA ALA A 63 -13.63 -5.67 -5.73
C ALA A 63 -14.57 -4.81 -4.86
N ARG A 64 -14.49 -3.49 -4.99
CA ARG A 64 -15.38 -2.55 -4.30
C ARG A 64 -16.85 -2.80 -4.65
N ALA A 65 -17.18 -3.00 -5.91
CA ALA A 65 -18.55 -3.26 -6.35
C ALA A 65 -19.14 -4.54 -5.72
N GLN A 66 -18.28 -5.52 -5.41
CA GLN A 66 -18.68 -6.79 -4.81
C GLN A 66 -18.71 -6.77 -3.28
N SER A 67 -17.99 -5.84 -2.64
CA SER A 67 -17.78 -5.82 -1.19
C SER A 67 -18.75 -4.93 -0.41
N GLY A 68 -19.62 -4.17 -1.08
CA GLY A 68 -20.51 -3.21 -0.42
C GLY A 68 -19.81 -1.98 0.18
N ILE A 69 -18.53 -1.79 -0.07
CA ILE A 69 -17.78 -0.61 0.38
C ILE A 69 -18.32 0.65 -0.33
N HIS A 70 -18.24 1.79 0.36
CA HIS A 70 -18.73 3.07 -0.13
C HIS A 70 -18.28 3.36 -1.58
N PRO A 71 -19.20 3.77 -2.47
CA PRO A 71 -18.93 3.95 -3.91
C PRO A 71 -17.81 4.94 -4.26
N GLN A 72 -17.52 5.91 -3.41
CA GLN A 72 -16.45 6.88 -3.62
C GLN A 72 -15.07 6.38 -3.14
N ALA A 73 -15.01 5.23 -2.46
CA ALA A 73 -13.74 4.67 -2.05
C ALA A 73 -12.84 4.36 -3.26
N CYS A 74 -11.58 4.69 -3.18
CA CYS A 74 -10.58 4.46 -4.21
C CYS A 74 -9.30 3.84 -3.62
N VAL A 75 -8.31 3.54 -4.45
CA VAL A 75 -7.04 2.97 -3.98
C VAL A 75 -6.35 3.88 -2.96
N HIS A 76 -6.48 5.20 -3.10
CA HIS A 76 -5.96 6.16 -2.12
C HIS A 76 -6.67 6.08 -0.78
N THR A 77 -7.95 5.72 -0.76
CA THR A 77 -8.69 5.50 0.49
C THR A 77 -8.04 4.39 1.32
N LEU A 78 -7.61 3.28 0.70
CA LEU A 78 -6.88 2.23 1.42
C LEU A 78 -5.58 2.74 2.04
N ARG A 79 -4.87 3.60 1.32
CA ARG A 79 -3.65 4.22 1.82
C ARG A 79 -3.93 5.14 3.01
N HIS A 80 -5.01 5.91 2.96
CA HIS A 80 -5.44 6.76 4.08
C HIS A 80 -5.81 5.91 5.31
N CYS A 81 -6.64 4.88 5.14
CA CYS A 81 -6.98 3.96 6.22
C CYS A 81 -5.73 3.34 6.86
N TYR A 82 -4.78 2.88 6.03
CA TYR A 82 -3.53 2.30 6.53
C TYR A 82 -2.71 3.30 7.35
N ALA A 83 -2.59 4.55 6.86
CA ALA A 83 -1.88 5.61 7.58
C ALA A 83 -2.55 5.93 8.93
N THR A 84 -3.89 6.03 8.94
CA THR A 84 -4.67 6.32 10.16
C THR A 84 -4.52 5.21 11.19
N HIS A 85 -4.67 3.95 10.80
CA HIS A 85 -4.49 2.82 11.71
C HIS A 85 -3.07 2.76 12.30
N LEU A 86 -2.03 2.98 11.50
CA LEU A 86 -0.67 3.03 12.03
C LEU A 86 -0.48 4.17 13.05
N LEU A 87 -1.13 5.29 12.81
CA LEU A 87 -1.08 6.43 13.71
C LEU A 87 -1.83 6.16 15.02
N GLU A 88 -2.99 5.51 14.95
CA GLU A 88 -3.77 5.04 16.12
C GLU A 88 -2.98 4.02 16.96
N GLU A 89 -2.19 3.18 16.31
CA GLU A 89 -1.27 2.24 16.97
C GLU A 89 0.01 2.91 17.54
N GLY A 90 0.11 4.23 17.47
CA GLY A 90 1.22 4.99 18.02
C GLY A 90 2.50 5.00 17.17
N VAL A 91 2.43 4.56 15.91
CA VAL A 91 3.57 4.62 14.99
C VAL A 91 3.89 6.07 14.63
N SER A 92 5.15 6.47 14.75
CA SER A 92 5.55 7.85 14.49
C SER A 92 5.25 8.28 13.04
N LEU A 93 4.81 9.53 12.87
CA LEU A 93 4.54 10.14 11.56
C LEU A 93 5.70 10.01 10.57
N ARG A 94 6.92 10.12 11.06
CA ARG A 94 8.13 9.96 10.26
C ARG A 94 8.23 8.56 9.66
N LEU A 95 7.94 7.53 10.45
CA LEU A 95 7.96 6.14 10.00
C LEU A 95 6.84 5.87 9.01
N ILE A 96 5.64 6.37 9.28
CA ILE A 96 4.49 6.28 8.36
C ILE A 96 4.81 6.92 7.01
N SER A 97 5.42 8.12 7.02
CA SER A 97 5.85 8.81 5.81
C SER A 97 6.84 7.98 4.99
N GLN A 98 7.81 7.34 5.65
CA GLN A 98 8.77 6.44 5.00
C GLN A 98 8.09 5.21 4.38
N TYR A 99 7.22 4.53 5.12
CA TYR A 99 6.49 3.36 4.62
C TYR A 99 5.56 3.68 3.45
N LEU A 100 4.93 4.85 3.50
CA LEU A 100 4.08 5.31 2.41
C LEU A 100 4.88 5.89 1.22
N GLY A 101 6.18 6.11 1.37
CA GLY A 101 7.01 6.69 0.31
C GLY A 101 6.60 8.12 -0.03
N HIS A 102 6.21 8.92 0.98
CA HIS A 102 5.94 10.34 0.79
C HIS A 102 7.26 11.09 0.57
N ALA A 103 7.31 11.92 -0.45
CA ALA A 103 8.47 12.78 -0.71
C ALA A 103 8.57 13.96 0.28
N SER A 104 7.47 14.30 0.95
CA SER A 104 7.35 15.38 1.94
C SER A 104 6.52 14.92 3.13
N LEU A 105 6.89 15.39 4.33
CA LEU A 105 6.14 15.18 5.58
C LEU A 105 4.80 15.93 5.59
N GLU A 106 4.65 16.99 4.78
CA GLU A 106 3.44 17.82 4.72
C GLU A 106 2.18 17.01 4.43
N VAL A 107 2.30 16.01 3.54
CA VAL A 107 1.17 15.11 3.22
C VAL A 107 0.79 14.23 4.42
N THR A 108 1.75 13.94 5.31
CA THR A 108 1.51 13.11 6.48
C THR A 108 0.92 13.91 7.64
N VAL A 109 1.20 15.23 7.72
CA VAL A 109 0.63 16.15 8.72
C VAL A 109 -0.91 16.26 8.61
N LEU A 110 -1.47 16.06 7.43
CA LEU A 110 -2.94 16.02 7.23
C LEU A 110 -3.63 14.93 8.08
N TYR A 111 -2.90 13.91 8.51
CA TYR A 111 -3.45 12.82 9.34
C TYR A 111 -3.44 13.15 10.84
N THR A 112 -2.68 14.15 11.28
CA THR A 112 -2.61 14.51 12.71
C THR A 112 -3.92 15.08 13.25
N HIS A 113 -4.73 15.68 12.40
CA HIS A 113 -6.04 16.20 12.78
C HIS A 113 -7.09 15.10 13.07
N LEU A 114 -6.78 13.85 12.67
CA LEU A 114 -7.69 12.71 12.86
C LEU A 114 -7.49 11.98 14.19
N THR A 115 -6.43 12.32 14.94
CA THR A 115 -6.07 11.61 16.17
C THR A 115 -6.16 12.52 17.39
N ALA A 116 -7.37 12.92 17.77
CA ALA A 116 -7.62 13.53 19.09
C ALA A 116 -7.18 12.63 20.28
N THR A 117 -7.04 11.32 20.04
CA THR A 117 -6.61 10.32 21.04
C THR A 117 -5.13 10.48 21.44
N ASN A 118 -4.27 10.96 20.52
CA ASN A 118 -2.84 11.09 20.79
C ASN A 118 -2.49 12.27 21.70
N GLU A 119 -3.30 13.33 21.74
CA GLU A 119 -3.06 14.46 22.64
C GLU A 119 -3.27 14.06 24.11
N GLY A 120 -4.26 13.23 24.40
CA GLY A 120 -4.52 12.71 25.72
C GLY A 120 -3.38 11.80 26.24
N GLN A 121 -2.84 10.96 25.38
CA GLN A 121 -1.72 10.07 25.72
C GLN A 121 -0.40 10.83 25.89
N ALA A 122 -0.12 11.82 25.06
CA ALA A 122 1.05 12.68 25.19
C ALA A 122 1.02 13.50 26.47
N ARG A 123 -0.15 14.04 26.83
CA ARG A 123 -0.36 14.77 28.07
C ARG A 123 -0.18 13.89 29.29
N ALA A 124 -0.77 12.69 29.30
CA ALA A 124 -0.60 11.71 30.39
C ALA A 124 0.85 11.19 30.50
N ALA A 125 1.63 11.17 29.41
CA ALA A 125 3.04 10.84 29.45
C ALA A 125 3.88 11.98 30.00
N LEU A 126 3.58 13.22 29.68
CA LEU A 126 4.23 14.41 30.25
C LEU A 126 3.95 14.56 31.75
N ASP A 127 2.70 14.35 32.17
CA ASP A 127 2.33 14.41 33.60
C ASP A 127 3.11 13.37 34.41
N ARG A 128 3.35 12.17 33.86
CA ARG A 128 4.17 11.11 34.51
C ARG A 128 5.67 11.41 34.59
N LEU A 129 6.18 12.27 33.74
CA LEU A 129 7.60 12.67 33.75
C LEU A 129 7.86 13.86 34.69
N MET A 130 6.78 14.51 35.15
CA MET A 130 6.85 15.68 36.04
C MET A 130 6.54 15.35 37.51
N GLU A 131 6.17 14.09 37.82
CA GLU A 131 6.11 13.53 39.19
C GLU A 131 7.47 12.94 39.59
#